data_4acaf8c21a5b24715d250340ecb12391
#
_entry.id   4acaf8c21a5b24715d250340ecb12391
#
_cell.length_a   1.000
_cell.length_b   1.000
_cell.length_c   1.000
_cell.angle_alpha   90.00
_cell.angle_beta   90.00
_cell.angle_gamma   90.00
#
_symmetry.space_group_name_H-M   'P 1'
#
loop_
_entity.id
_entity.type
_entity.pdbx_description
1 polymer ?
#
loop_
_entity_poly.entity_id
_entity_poly.type
_entity_poly.pdbx_seq_one_letter_code
_entity_poly.pdbx_strand_id
1 'polypeptide(L)'
;MAKIKRENMKHSKNDSNQIKDFAEENLHQIGKKIIVLSGKGGVGKSTVSVNLALALSLKGFKVGLLDIDLHGPSIPTMLGIVSQRITSRDKKLEPIRIGNMKVMSIGLLLERSDSAIIWRGPLKGKMIEQFVRDTNWGELDYLIADCPPGTGDELITITRAMNNTNGAVIISTPQIVSSVDVSKSITFCTQLNIPIIGLIENMSSFRCPKCNTELNIFAQGGGKKIADQYKIELLGSIPIDPDIVKSCDNGKPYVHFYPESSATKEFAHITTRFLEQIKRSEL
;
A
#
# COMPACT_ATOMS: atom_id res chain seq x y z
N MET A 1 5.41 1.37 50.42
CA MET A 1 5.22 2.10 49.12
C MET A 1 6.31 1.87 48.09
N ALA A 2 7.61 1.80 48.43
CA ALA A 2 8.71 1.59 47.43
C ALA A 2 8.73 0.19 46.78
N LYS A 3 8.28 -0.86 47.47
CA LYS A 3 8.27 -2.25 46.96
C LYS A 3 7.19 -2.44 45.90
N ILE A 4 6.00 -1.89 46.09
CA ILE A 4 4.88 -1.92 45.12
C ILE A 4 5.19 -1.13 43.85
N LYS A 5 5.91 0.01 43.96
CA LYS A 5 6.38 0.76 42.79
C LYS A 5 7.42 0.00 41.96
N ARG A 6 8.30 -0.80 42.61
CA ARG A 6 9.33 -1.62 41.91
C ARG A 6 8.71 -2.82 41.21
N GLU A 7 7.69 -3.46 41.78
CA GLU A 7 6.97 -4.55 41.14
C GLU A 7 6.15 -4.10 39.94
N ASN A 8 5.43 -2.98 40.05
CA ASN A 8 4.69 -2.38 38.95
C ASN A 8 5.61 -1.91 37.80
N MET A 9 6.81 -1.39 38.12
CA MET A 9 7.83 -1.04 37.08
C MET A 9 8.44 -2.27 36.41
N LYS A 10 8.60 -3.41 37.12
CA LYS A 10 9.10 -4.66 36.53
C LYS A 10 8.04 -5.31 35.64
N HIS A 11 6.76 -5.31 36.03
CA HIS A 11 5.66 -5.79 35.18
C HIS A 11 5.52 -4.95 33.89
N SER A 12 5.55 -3.64 34.01
CA SER A 12 5.50 -2.73 32.85
C SER A 12 6.69 -2.89 31.88
N LYS A 13 7.88 -3.18 32.39
CA LYS A 13 9.07 -3.45 31.54
C LYS A 13 9.03 -4.83 30.90
N ASN A 14 8.52 -5.85 31.57
CA ASN A 14 8.35 -7.18 30.98
C ASN A 14 7.27 -7.17 29.89
N ASP A 15 6.14 -6.50 30.11
CA ASP A 15 5.08 -6.34 29.11
C ASP A 15 5.57 -5.58 27.88
N SER A 16 6.37 -4.54 28.05
CA SER A 16 6.92 -3.78 26.92
C SER A 16 7.99 -4.54 26.12
N ASN A 17 8.76 -5.42 26.77
CA ASN A 17 9.72 -6.28 26.09
C ASN A 17 9.01 -7.41 25.33
N GLN A 18 8.01 -8.05 25.92
CA GLN A 18 7.21 -9.08 25.24
C GLN A 18 6.46 -8.54 24.01
N ILE A 19 5.96 -7.30 24.08
CA ILE A 19 5.32 -6.64 22.92
C ILE A 19 6.33 -6.35 21.81
N LYS A 20 7.55 -5.91 22.16
CA LYS A 20 8.61 -5.69 21.17
C LYS A 20 9.06 -6.97 20.50
N ASP A 21 9.32 -8.02 21.27
CA ASP A 21 9.75 -9.33 20.77
C ASP A 21 8.69 -9.91 19.81
N PHE A 22 7.41 -9.80 20.17
CA PHE A 22 6.31 -10.24 19.31
C PHE A 22 6.20 -9.42 18.00
N ALA A 23 6.33 -8.11 18.08
CA ALA A 23 6.23 -7.25 16.90
C ALA A 23 7.35 -7.58 15.88
N GLU A 24 8.56 -7.87 16.38
CA GLU A 24 9.68 -8.28 15.53
C GLU A 24 9.42 -9.66 14.93
N GLU A 25 9.00 -10.64 15.72
CA GLU A 25 8.69 -12.00 15.27
C GLU A 25 7.58 -12.02 14.20
N ASN A 26 6.52 -11.24 14.40
CA ASN A 26 5.41 -11.12 13.46
C ASN A 26 5.84 -10.55 12.10
N LEU A 27 6.71 -9.53 12.08
CA LEU A 27 7.23 -8.95 10.85
C LEU A 27 8.28 -9.83 10.15
N HIS A 28 8.94 -10.73 10.88
CA HIS A 28 9.87 -11.73 10.32
C HIS A 28 9.16 -12.82 9.53
N GLN A 29 7.87 -13.10 9.82
CA GLN A 29 7.06 -14.07 9.09
C GLN A 29 6.58 -13.53 7.72
N ILE A 30 6.89 -12.27 7.40
CA ILE A 30 6.53 -11.64 6.14
C ILE A 30 7.71 -11.72 5.18
N GLY A 31 7.53 -12.42 4.06
CA GLY A 31 8.56 -12.61 3.05
C GLY A 31 9.06 -11.29 2.46
N LYS A 32 8.18 -10.49 1.88
CA LYS A 32 8.53 -9.20 1.26
C LYS A 32 7.58 -8.10 1.71
N LYS A 33 8.14 -6.98 2.15
CA LYS A 33 7.44 -5.76 2.58
C LYS A 33 7.65 -4.67 1.55
N ILE A 34 6.58 -4.29 0.86
CA ILE A 34 6.61 -3.38 -0.28
C ILE A 34 5.78 -2.14 0.05
N ILE A 35 6.33 -0.97 -0.15
CA ILE A 35 5.60 0.29 -0.02
C ILE A 35 5.14 0.78 -1.39
N VAL A 36 3.91 1.28 -1.47
CA VAL A 36 3.37 1.93 -2.66
C VAL A 36 3.33 3.43 -2.41
N LEU A 37 4.02 4.17 -3.26
CA LEU A 37 4.28 5.59 -3.12
C LEU A 37 3.68 6.39 -4.27
N SER A 38 3.36 7.65 -4.00
CA SER A 38 3.10 8.65 -5.04
C SER A 38 3.54 10.02 -4.56
N GLY A 39 4.11 10.81 -5.44
CA GLY A 39 4.58 12.16 -5.11
C GLY A 39 3.44 13.17 -4.88
N LYS A 40 2.21 12.87 -5.35
CA LYS A 40 1.01 13.70 -5.15
C LYS A 40 -0.23 12.82 -4.93
N GLY A 41 -1.29 13.43 -4.35
CA GLY A 41 -2.61 12.80 -4.24
C GLY A 41 -3.33 12.69 -5.58
N GLY A 42 -4.35 11.81 -5.64
CA GLY A 42 -5.24 11.69 -6.80
C GLY A 42 -4.68 10.94 -8.02
N VAL A 43 -3.51 10.31 -7.93
CA VAL A 43 -2.93 9.50 -9.02
C VAL A 43 -3.48 8.07 -9.08
N GLY A 44 -4.40 7.70 -8.19
CA GLY A 44 -4.96 6.36 -8.10
C GLY A 44 -4.07 5.35 -7.37
N LYS A 45 -3.20 5.81 -6.47
CA LYS A 45 -2.30 4.96 -5.68
C LYS A 45 -3.02 3.80 -5.00
N SER A 46 -4.06 4.09 -4.21
CA SER A 46 -4.84 3.07 -3.48
C SER A 46 -5.56 2.09 -4.42
N THR A 47 -6.07 2.57 -5.57
CA THR A 47 -6.64 1.70 -6.61
C THR A 47 -5.60 0.71 -7.14
N VAL A 48 -4.38 1.18 -7.39
CA VAL A 48 -3.29 0.31 -7.84
C VAL A 48 -2.86 -0.65 -6.74
N SER A 49 -2.72 -0.18 -5.50
CA SER A 49 -2.37 -1.01 -4.34
C SER A 49 -3.35 -2.17 -4.13
N VAL A 50 -4.65 -1.89 -4.16
CA VAL A 50 -5.72 -2.91 -4.02
C VAL A 50 -5.64 -3.93 -5.14
N ASN A 51 -5.58 -3.47 -6.40
CA ASN A 51 -5.61 -4.38 -7.55
C ASN A 51 -4.31 -5.18 -7.70
N LEU A 52 -3.14 -4.62 -7.33
CA LEU A 52 -1.87 -5.35 -7.27
C LEU A 52 -1.90 -6.43 -6.19
N ALA A 53 -2.34 -6.08 -4.97
CA ALA A 53 -2.47 -7.04 -3.87
C ALA A 53 -3.43 -8.18 -4.24
N LEU A 54 -4.55 -7.84 -4.86
CA LEU A 54 -5.53 -8.83 -5.30
C LEU A 54 -4.99 -9.71 -6.42
N ALA A 55 -4.30 -9.14 -7.41
CA ALA A 55 -3.69 -9.90 -8.51
C ALA A 55 -2.62 -10.89 -8.00
N LEU A 56 -1.84 -10.51 -6.99
CA LEU A 56 -0.93 -11.41 -6.29
C LEU A 56 -1.69 -12.53 -5.56
N SER A 57 -2.76 -12.18 -4.84
CA SER A 57 -3.61 -13.14 -4.12
C SER A 57 -4.27 -14.15 -5.08
N LEU A 58 -4.74 -13.71 -6.24
CA LEU A 58 -5.31 -14.57 -7.30
C LEU A 58 -4.26 -15.51 -7.92
N LYS A 59 -2.98 -15.16 -7.86
CA LYS A 59 -1.86 -16.06 -8.23
C LYS A 59 -1.50 -17.06 -7.12
N GLY A 60 -2.20 -17.06 -5.98
CA GLY A 60 -2.02 -18.01 -4.88
C GLY A 60 -1.12 -17.52 -3.76
N PHE A 61 -0.55 -16.33 -3.83
CA PHE A 61 0.27 -15.77 -2.76
C PHE A 61 -0.56 -15.37 -1.54
N LYS A 62 0.01 -15.51 -0.35
CA LYS A 62 -0.52 -14.98 0.91
C LYS A 62 -0.16 -13.49 0.98
N VAL A 63 -1.14 -12.61 0.89
CA VAL A 63 -0.90 -11.16 0.75
C VAL A 63 -1.51 -10.39 1.91
N GLY A 64 -0.73 -9.48 2.51
CA GLY A 64 -1.21 -8.43 3.39
C GLY A 64 -1.38 -7.14 2.61
N LEU A 65 -2.50 -6.46 2.81
CA LEU A 65 -2.73 -5.09 2.32
C LEU A 65 -2.93 -4.17 3.51
N LEU A 66 -2.02 -3.21 3.65
CA LEU A 66 -2.00 -2.26 4.76
C LEU A 66 -2.27 -0.85 4.23
N ASP A 67 -3.39 -0.26 4.63
CA ASP A 67 -3.78 1.11 4.28
C ASP A 67 -3.46 2.05 5.43
N ILE A 68 -2.51 2.94 5.21
CA ILE A 68 -2.00 3.89 6.20
C ILE A 68 -2.28 5.35 5.76
N ASP A 69 -3.12 5.56 4.77
CA ASP A 69 -3.54 6.92 4.39
C ASP A 69 -4.54 7.46 5.40
N LEU A 70 -4.03 8.19 6.39
CA LEU A 70 -4.81 8.82 7.47
C LEU A 70 -5.82 9.87 6.97
N HIS A 71 -5.58 10.43 5.79
CA HIS A 71 -6.36 11.55 5.26
C HIS A 71 -7.50 11.11 4.35
N GLY A 72 -7.44 9.90 3.80
CA GLY A 72 -8.45 9.38 2.89
C GLY A 72 -8.41 7.87 2.74
N PRO A 73 -8.64 7.11 3.84
CA PRO A 73 -8.57 5.65 3.80
C PRO A 73 -9.69 5.11 2.90
N SER A 74 -9.40 4.86 1.64
CA SER A 74 -10.35 4.46 0.61
C SER A 74 -10.43 2.93 0.40
N ILE A 75 -9.46 2.18 0.86
CA ILE A 75 -9.37 0.73 0.66
C ILE A 75 -10.59 -0.04 1.21
N PRO A 76 -11.16 0.28 2.40
CA PRO A 76 -12.35 -0.40 2.88
C PRO A 76 -13.55 -0.26 1.93
N THR A 77 -13.72 0.92 1.34
CA THR A 77 -14.77 1.17 0.34
C THR A 77 -14.54 0.33 -0.92
N MET A 78 -13.32 0.37 -1.46
CA MET A 78 -12.95 -0.37 -2.68
C MET A 78 -13.11 -1.89 -2.54
N LEU A 79 -12.98 -2.41 -1.32
CA LEU A 79 -13.11 -3.83 -1.01
C LEU A 79 -14.50 -4.23 -0.48
N GLY A 80 -15.42 -3.28 -0.29
CA GLY A 80 -16.76 -3.55 0.23
C GLY A 80 -16.79 -3.99 1.70
N ILE A 81 -15.80 -3.61 2.49
CA ILE A 81 -15.64 -4.01 3.90
C ILE A 81 -15.86 -2.88 4.91
N VAL A 82 -16.45 -1.77 4.48
CA VAL A 82 -16.69 -0.58 5.34
C VAL A 82 -17.49 -0.89 6.60
N SER A 83 -18.39 -1.89 6.54
CA SER A 83 -19.19 -2.31 7.68
C SER A 83 -18.45 -3.20 8.68
N GLN A 84 -17.29 -3.73 8.30
CA GLN A 84 -16.48 -4.57 9.17
C GLN A 84 -15.65 -3.71 10.13
N ARG A 85 -15.28 -4.29 11.26
CA ARG A 85 -14.45 -3.62 12.26
C ARG A 85 -13.27 -4.49 12.63
N ILE A 86 -12.13 -3.84 12.85
CA ILE A 86 -10.94 -4.50 13.38
C ILE A 86 -11.23 -4.87 14.84
N THR A 87 -10.97 -6.13 15.16
CA THR A 87 -11.07 -6.64 16.52
C THR A 87 -9.67 -6.78 17.12
N SER A 88 -9.60 -6.79 18.44
CA SER A 88 -8.35 -7.07 19.15
C SER A 88 -8.50 -8.38 19.90
N ARG A 89 -7.51 -9.27 19.74
CA ARG A 89 -7.39 -10.51 20.48
C ARG A 89 -5.98 -10.62 21.03
N ASP A 90 -5.85 -10.90 22.33
CA ASP A 90 -4.54 -11.03 23.01
C ASP A 90 -3.62 -9.82 22.76
N LYS A 91 -4.17 -8.62 22.83
CA LYS A 91 -3.50 -7.34 22.54
C LYS A 91 -3.02 -7.17 21.07
N LYS A 92 -3.46 -8.05 20.15
CA LYS A 92 -3.14 -8.00 18.72
C LYS A 92 -4.34 -7.54 17.92
N LEU A 93 -4.10 -6.83 16.84
CA LEU A 93 -5.13 -6.40 15.90
C LEU A 93 -5.37 -7.51 14.87
N GLU A 94 -6.61 -7.96 14.74
CA GLU A 94 -6.95 -9.00 13.78
C GLU A 94 -7.31 -8.38 12.43
N PRO A 95 -6.57 -8.70 11.35
CA PRO A 95 -6.85 -8.18 10.02
C PRO A 95 -8.12 -8.80 9.45
N ILE A 96 -8.84 -8.04 8.63
CA ILE A 96 -9.98 -8.54 7.86
C ILE A 96 -9.46 -9.51 6.78
N ARG A 97 -10.10 -10.67 6.62
CA ARG A 97 -9.71 -11.67 5.63
C ARG A 97 -10.62 -11.61 4.40
N ILE A 98 -9.99 -11.56 3.22
CA ILE A 98 -10.66 -11.64 1.92
C ILE A 98 -9.92 -12.70 1.09
N GLY A 99 -10.42 -13.93 1.06
CA GLY A 99 -9.71 -15.06 0.45
C GLY A 99 -8.33 -15.26 1.09
N ASN A 100 -7.27 -15.26 0.28
CA ASN A 100 -5.88 -15.37 0.74
C ASN A 100 -5.27 -14.02 1.16
N MET A 101 -6.05 -12.94 1.12
CA MET A 101 -5.58 -11.60 1.48
C MET A 101 -6.02 -11.22 2.89
N LYS A 102 -5.12 -10.61 3.66
CA LYS A 102 -5.37 -9.98 4.96
C LYS A 102 -5.32 -8.46 4.78
N VAL A 103 -6.34 -7.76 5.24
CA VAL A 103 -6.48 -6.32 5.05
C VAL A 103 -6.52 -5.60 6.38
N MET A 104 -5.68 -4.60 6.53
CA MET A 104 -5.70 -3.63 7.61
C MET A 104 -5.84 -2.24 7.03
N SER A 105 -6.82 -1.49 7.47
CA SER A 105 -6.97 -0.08 7.11
C SER A 105 -7.31 0.73 8.34
N ILE A 106 -6.71 1.89 8.42
CA ILE A 106 -7.01 2.84 9.48
C ILE A 106 -8.48 3.29 9.43
N GLY A 107 -9.10 3.27 8.24
CA GLY A 107 -10.52 3.54 8.06
C GLY A 107 -11.45 2.55 8.78
N LEU A 108 -10.96 1.34 9.10
CA LEU A 108 -11.73 0.33 9.84
C LEU A 108 -11.69 0.50 11.36
N LEU A 109 -10.81 1.39 11.87
CA LEU A 109 -10.75 1.78 13.29
C LEU A 109 -11.69 2.94 13.62
N LEU A 110 -12.10 3.71 12.60
CA LEU A 110 -12.96 4.87 12.79
C LEU A 110 -14.39 4.39 13.08
N GLU A 111 -15.00 4.93 14.14
CA GLU A 111 -16.41 4.61 14.46
C GLU A 111 -17.36 5.04 13.33
N ARG A 112 -17.01 6.14 12.67
CA ARG A 112 -17.74 6.69 11.51
C ARG A 112 -16.75 7.11 10.44
N SER A 113 -17.08 6.85 9.20
CA SER A 113 -16.27 7.19 8.01
C SER A 113 -16.11 8.71 7.81
N ASP A 114 -17.00 9.52 8.41
CA ASP A 114 -16.99 10.98 8.37
C ASP A 114 -16.32 11.63 9.60
N SER A 115 -15.79 10.82 10.53
CA SER A 115 -15.11 11.31 11.73
C SER A 115 -13.75 11.89 11.39
N ALA A 116 -13.64 13.22 11.38
CA ALA A 116 -12.35 13.88 11.31
C ALA A 116 -11.61 13.73 12.65
N ILE A 117 -10.74 12.76 12.76
CA ILE A 117 -9.88 12.65 13.94
C ILE A 117 -8.69 13.58 13.74
N ILE A 118 -8.60 14.61 14.58
CA ILE A 118 -7.45 15.52 14.58
C ILE A 118 -6.29 14.82 15.29
N TRP A 119 -5.52 14.08 14.52
CA TRP A 119 -4.29 13.44 14.99
C TRP A 119 -3.19 14.49 15.14
N ARG A 120 -2.69 14.71 16.34
CA ARG A 120 -1.49 15.51 16.57
C ARG A 120 -0.24 14.67 16.24
N GLY A 121 0.77 15.28 15.61
CA GLY A 121 1.96 14.62 15.05
C GLY A 121 2.51 13.41 15.83
N PRO A 122 2.86 13.51 17.13
CA PRO A 122 3.42 12.38 17.87
C PRO A 122 2.46 11.19 18.05
N LEU A 123 1.14 11.44 18.07
CA LEU A 123 0.12 10.39 18.17
C LEU A 123 -0.05 9.64 16.85
N LYS A 124 0.08 10.35 15.72
CA LYS A 124 0.05 9.71 14.39
C LYS A 124 1.14 8.66 14.24
N GLY A 125 2.39 9.02 14.58
CA GLY A 125 3.52 8.10 14.48
C GLY A 125 3.34 6.85 15.34
N LYS A 126 2.93 7.00 16.58
CA LYS A 126 2.69 5.86 17.47
C LYS A 126 1.59 4.93 16.95
N MET A 127 0.53 5.50 16.41
CA MET A 127 -0.57 4.72 15.85
C MET A 127 -0.14 3.96 14.59
N ILE A 128 0.62 4.58 13.71
CA ILE A 128 1.18 3.92 12.53
C ILE A 128 2.09 2.74 12.98
N GLU A 129 2.99 2.97 13.94
CA GLU A 129 3.84 1.91 14.48
C GLU A 129 3.00 0.75 15.04
N GLN A 130 2.00 1.07 15.85
CA GLN A 130 1.10 0.08 16.41
C GLN A 130 0.36 -0.70 15.33
N PHE A 131 -0.15 -0.01 14.31
CA PHE A 131 -0.89 -0.61 13.20
C PHE A 131 -0.04 -1.58 12.39
N VAL A 132 1.23 -1.26 12.17
CA VAL A 132 2.17 -2.13 11.46
C VAL A 132 2.58 -3.33 12.32
N ARG A 133 2.94 -3.09 13.58
CA ARG A 133 3.59 -4.06 14.45
C ARG A 133 2.63 -4.98 15.20
N ASP A 134 1.50 -4.43 15.65
CA ASP A 134 0.56 -5.18 16.52
C ASP A 134 -0.51 -5.93 15.71
N THR A 135 -0.49 -5.81 14.38
CA THR A 135 -1.39 -6.59 13.51
C THR A 135 -0.94 -8.04 13.43
N ASN A 136 -1.86 -8.97 13.62
CA ASN A 136 -1.63 -10.41 13.52
C ASN A 136 -1.51 -10.85 12.04
N TRP A 137 -0.39 -10.48 11.41
CA TRP A 137 -0.16 -10.80 10.00
C TRP A 137 0.03 -12.31 9.78
N GLY A 138 0.74 -13.01 10.70
CA GLY A 138 1.20 -14.38 10.49
C GLY A 138 2.04 -14.48 9.22
N GLU A 139 2.13 -15.68 8.66
CA GLU A 139 2.89 -15.88 7.42
C GLU A 139 2.25 -15.17 6.23
N LEU A 140 3.04 -14.35 5.56
CA LEU A 140 2.70 -13.69 4.30
C LEU A 140 3.88 -13.80 3.32
N ASP A 141 3.56 -13.98 2.02
CA ASP A 141 4.56 -13.84 0.96
C ASP A 141 4.87 -12.37 0.71
N TYR A 142 3.83 -11.52 0.70
CA TYR A 142 3.93 -10.08 0.45
C TYR A 142 3.08 -9.28 1.43
N LEU A 143 3.62 -8.16 1.91
CA LEU A 143 2.87 -7.09 2.57
C LEU A 143 2.96 -5.85 1.69
N ILE A 144 1.84 -5.44 1.13
CA ILE A 144 1.72 -4.22 0.31
C ILE A 144 1.18 -3.10 1.21
N ALA A 145 1.97 -2.07 1.42
CA ALA A 145 1.58 -0.91 2.22
C ALA A 145 1.22 0.26 1.32
N ASP A 146 -0.05 0.65 1.32
CA ASP A 146 -0.56 1.85 0.68
C ASP A 146 -0.27 3.06 1.56
N CYS A 147 0.72 3.84 1.17
CA CYS A 147 1.25 4.93 1.96
C CYS A 147 0.52 6.26 1.67
N PRO A 148 0.52 7.23 2.58
CA PRO A 148 0.02 8.57 2.28
C PRO A 148 0.79 9.20 1.12
N PRO A 149 0.17 10.15 0.37
CA PRO A 149 0.85 10.84 -0.72
C PRO A 149 1.96 11.78 -0.21
N GLY A 150 2.99 11.96 -1.01
CA GLY A 150 4.15 12.81 -0.69
C GLY A 150 5.28 12.06 0.00
N THR A 151 6.18 12.81 0.66
CA THR A 151 7.41 12.32 1.30
C THR A 151 7.55 12.81 2.74
N GLY A 152 6.44 12.85 3.49
CA GLY A 152 6.37 13.38 4.85
C GLY A 152 6.84 12.41 5.94
N ASP A 153 6.79 12.87 7.19
CA ASP A 153 7.22 12.12 8.38
C ASP A 153 6.47 10.80 8.57
N GLU A 154 5.24 10.71 8.07
CA GLU A 154 4.42 9.51 8.12
C GLU A 154 5.10 8.36 7.37
N LEU A 155 5.65 8.65 6.19
CA LEU A 155 6.37 7.68 5.36
C LEU A 155 7.66 7.18 6.04
N ILE A 156 8.39 8.06 6.69
CA ILE A 156 9.57 7.69 7.49
C ILE A 156 9.17 6.77 8.63
N THR A 157 8.06 7.08 9.31
CA THR A 157 7.54 6.25 10.40
C THR A 157 7.14 4.86 9.90
N ILE A 158 6.45 4.78 8.77
CA ILE A 158 6.03 3.51 8.14
C ILE A 158 7.25 2.65 7.82
N THR A 159 8.24 3.20 7.14
CA THR A 159 9.43 2.45 6.72
C THR A 159 10.23 1.93 7.91
N ARG A 160 10.34 2.73 8.98
CA ARG A 160 10.97 2.31 10.25
C ARG A 160 10.16 1.22 10.96
N ALA A 161 8.83 1.38 11.01
CA ALA A 161 7.94 0.41 11.65
C ALA A 161 7.95 -0.94 10.95
N MET A 162 8.03 -0.97 9.62
CA MET A 162 8.08 -2.19 8.82
C MET A 162 9.39 -2.97 8.98
N ASN A 163 10.44 -2.36 9.48
CA ASN A 163 11.76 -2.96 9.64
C ASN A 163 12.19 -3.76 8.38
N ASN A 164 13.16 -3.29 7.63
CA ASN A 164 13.59 -3.86 6.34
C ASN A 164 12.48 -3.84 5.24
N THR A 165 12.19 -2.65 4.72
CA THR A 165 11.36 -2.51 3.51
C THR A 165 12.13 -3.08 2.31
N ASN A 166 11.56 -4.10 1.65
CA ASN A 166 12.21 -4.82 0.56
C ASN A 166 12.12 -4.08 -0.78
N GLY A 167 11.23 -3.10 -0.90
CA GLY A 167 11.16 -2.28 -2.10
C GLY A 167 10.00 -1.31 -2.13
N ALA A 168 10.03 -0.43 -3.12
CA ALA A 168 9.02 0.57 -3.38
C ALA A 168 8.48 0.47 -4.81
N VAL A 169 7.15 0.58 -4.95
CA VAL A 169 6.48 0.79 -6.24
C VAL A 169 6.01 2.24 -6.28
N ILE A 170 6.36 2.98 -7.32
CA ILE A 170 6.00 4.38 -7.48
C ILE A 170 4.84 4.50 -8.46
N ILE A 171 3.79 5.21 -8.08
CA ILE A 171 2.63 5.46 -8.94
C ILE A 171 2.67 6.88 -9.48
N SER A 172 2.51 7.02 -10.78
CA SER A 172 2.48 8.31 -11.48
C SER A 172 1.33 8.36 -12.49
N THR A 173 1.10 9.55 -13.03
CA THR A 173 0.23 9.78 -14.20
C THR A 173 1.06 10.35 -15.35
N PRO A 174 0.60 10.30 -16.63
CA PRO A 174 1.38 10.72 -17.79
C PRO A 174 1.74 12.22 -17.83
N GLN A 175 1.18 13.03 -16.94
CA GLN A 175 1.40 14.46 -16.90
C GLN A 175 2.86 14.83 -16.64
N ILE A 176 3.43 15.73 -17.42
CA ILE A 176 4.83 16.20 -17.28
C ILE A 176 5.09 16.79 -15.88
N VAL A 177 4.13 17.47 -15.29
CA VAL A 177 4.24 18.01 -13.91
C VAL A 177 4.47 16.90 -12.89
N SER A 178 4.03 15.68 -13.17
CA SER A 178 4.25 14.52 -12.30
C SER A 178 5.72 14.09 -12.19
N SER A 179 6.59 14.51 -13.12
CA SER A 179 8.02 14.17 -13.09
C SER A 179 8.71 14.71 -11.83
N VAL A 180 8.37 15.92 -11.39
CA VAL A 180 8.92 16.51 -10.15
C VAL A 180 8.48 15.72 -8.92
N ASP A 181 7.24 15.27 -8.89
CA ASP A 181 6.70 14.53 -7.76
C ASP A 181 7.26 13.10 -7.69
N VAL A 182 7.45 12.47 -8.85
CA VAL A 182 8.12 11.17 -8.94
C VAL A 182 9.59 11.29 -8.51
N SER A 183 10.30 12.36 -8.91
CA SER A 183 11.69 12.56 -8.49
C SER A 183 11.82 12.68 -6.97
N LYS A 184 10.87 13.31 -6.28
CA LYS A 184 10.85 13.36 -4.80
C LYS A 184 10.70 11.96 -4.20
N SER A 185 9.80 11.13 -4.75
CA SER A 185 9.63 9.74 -4.30
C SER A 185 10.89 8.89 -4.52
N ILE A 186 11.56 9.07 -5.65
CA ILE A 186 12.83 8.41 -5.97
C ILE A 186 13.93 8.85 -4.98
N THR A 187 14.07 10.16 -4.76
CA THR A 187 15.03 10.72 -3.79
C THR A 187 14.79 10.19 -2.39
N PHE A 188 13.53 10.12 -1.97
CA PHE A 188 13.14 9.53 -0.68
C PHE A 188 13.62 8.08 -0.56
N CYS A 189 13.33 7.24 -1.55
CA CYS A 189 13.76 5.84 -1.57
C CYS A 189 15.29 5.74 -1.51
N THR A 190 15.99 6.55 -2.29
CA THR A 190 17.46 6.58 -2.32
C THR A 190 18.07 6.96 -0.96
N GLN A 191 17.53 7.98 -0.30
CA GLN A 191 18.00 8.43 1.02
C GLN A 191 17.80 7.38 2.12
N LEU A 192 16.77 6.57 2.00
CA LEU A 192 16.47 5.49 2.96
C LEU A 192 17.00 4.12 2.52
N ASN A 193 17.77 4.06 1.43
CA ASN A 193 18.27 2.81 0.83
C ASN A 193 17.17 1.78 0.55
N ILE A 194 16.00 2.24 0.09
CA ILE A 194 14.89 1.37 -0.30
C ILE A 194 15.00 1.09 -1.80
N PRO A 195 15.14 -0.17 -2.22
CA PRO A 195 15.16 -0.53 -3.64
C PRO A 195 13.87 -0.09 -4.35
N ILE A 196 13.99 0.49 -5.54
CA ILE A 196 12.82 0.82 -6.36
C ILE A 196 12.55 -0.34 -7.29
N ILE A 197 11.43 -1.05 -7.07
CA ILE A 197 10.99 -2.18 -7.89
C ILE A 197 10.58 -1.67 -9.27
N GLY A 198 9.91 -0.52 -9.32
CA GLY A 198 9.55 0.13 -10.58
C GLY A 198 8.49 1.21 -10.44
N LEU A 199 8.15 1.76 -11.60
CA LEU A 199 7.13 2.78 -11.80
C LEU A 199 5.91 2.14 -12.46
N ILE A 200 4.71 2.51 -12.02
CA ILE A 200 3.44 2.23 -12.70
C ILE A 200 2.84 3.56 -13.15
N GLU A 201 2.58 3.68 -14.45
CA GLU A 201 1.87 4.82 -15.01
C GLU A 201 0.37 4.54 -14.98
N ASN A 202 -0.38 5.23 -14.13
CA ASN A 202 -1.83 5.11 -14.09
C ASN A 202 -2.47 6.21 -14.95
N MET A 203 -3.68 5.96 -15.45
CA MET A 203 -4.43 6.89 -16.32
C MET A 203 -3.68 7.21 -17.62
N SER A 204 -3.02 6.20 -18.22
CA SER A 204 -2.12 6.37 -19.36
C SER A 204 -2.82 6.79 -20.66
N SER A 205 -3.94 6.16 -20.97
CA SER A 205 -4.74 6.44 -22.16
C SER A 205 -6.21 6.19 -21.88
N PHE A 206 -7.09 6.64 -22.76
CA PHE A 206 -8.52 6.36 -22.70
C PHE A 206 -8.99 5.81 -24.01
N ARG A 207 -9.67 4.67 -23.98
CA ARG A 207 -10.33 4.09 -25.16
C ARG A 207 -11.81 4.38 -25.14
N CYS A 208 -12.31 5.05 -26.18
CA CYS A 208 -13.73 5.35 -26.30
C CYS A 208 -14.57 4.07 -26.38
N PRO A 209 -15.54 3.84 -25.47
CA PRO A 209 -16.34 2.62 -25.47
C PRO A 209 -17.31 2.51 -26.67
N LYS A 210 -17.55 3.61 -27.39
CA LYS A 210 -18.46 3.62 -28.55
C LYS A 210 -17.74 3.30 -29.86
N CYS A 211 -16.55 3.87 -30.09
CA CYS A 211 -15.84 3.74 -31.38
C CYS A 211 -14.46 3.11 -31.26
N ASN A 212 -14.04 2.66 -30.09
CA ASN A 212 -12.71 2.09 -29.81
C ASN A 212 -11.51 2.98 -30.14
N THR A 213 -11.73 4.25 -30.49
CA THR A 213 -10.65 5.21 -30.73
C THR A 213 -9.89 5.44 -29.44
N GLU A 214 -8.56 5.31 -29.50
CA GLU A 214 -7.69 5.64 -28.37
C GLU A 214 -7.46 7.15 -28.32
N LEU A 215 -7.76 7.73 -27.17
CA LEU A 215 -7.60 9.15 -26.89
C LEU A 215 -6.55 9.34 -25.79
N ASN A 216 -5.59 10.20 -26.09
CA ASN A 216 -4.60 10.59 -25.10
C ASN A 216 -5.08 11.83 -24.37
N ILE A 217 -5.78 11.63 -23.26
CA ILE A 217 -6.30 12.74 -22.43
C ILE A 217 -5.14 13.52 -21.80
N PHE A 218 -4.03 12.83 -21.52
CA PHE A 218 -2.79 13.41 -21.02
C PHE A 218 -1.66 13.24 -22.05
N ALA A 219 -0.49 13.85 -21.79
CA ALA A 219 0.69 13.64 -22.62
C ALA A 219 1.10 12.16 -22.63
N GLN A 220 1.57 11.65 -23.78
CA GLN A 220 2.00 10.25 -23.89
C GLN A 220 3.42 10.02 -23.39
N GLY A 221 3.63 8.82 -22.78
CA GLY A 221 4.96 8.31 -22.47
C GLY A 221 5.69 9.04 -21.36
N GLY A 222 4.97 9.76 -20.51
CA GLY A 222 5.56 10.47 -19.37
C GLY A 222 6.24 9.49 -18.42
N GLY A 223 5.58 8.38 -18.10
CA GLY A 223 6.12 7.33 -17.24
C GLY A 223 7.37 6.69 -17.82
N LYS A 224 7.39 6.39 -19.12
CA LYS A 224 8.58 5.83 -19.76
C LYS A 224 9.77 6.79 -19.76
N LYS A 225 9.56 8.07 -20.06
CA LYS A 225 10.61 9.09 -20.01
C LYS A 225 11.24 9.20 -18.61
N ILE A 226 10.39 9.17 -17.57
CA ILE A 226 10.84 9.20 -16.17
C ILE A 226 11.60 7.92 -15.84
N ALA A 227 11.07 6.76 -16.21
CA ALA A 227 11.71 5.48 -15.98
C ALA A 227 13.11 5.42 -16.62
N ASP A 228 13.23 5.84 -17.87
CA ASP A 228 14.49 5.91 -18.62
C ASP A 228 15.47 6.92 -17.97
N GLN A 229 14.98 8.10 -17.57
CA GLN A 229 15.79 9.15 -16.93
C GLN A 229 16.40 8.69 -15.60
N TYR A 230 15.65 7.98 -14.78
CA TYR A 230 16.10 7.53 -13.47
C TYR A 230 16.60 6.08 -13.47
N LYS A 231 16.63 5.42 -14.62
CA LYS A 231 17.06 4.01 -14.81
C LYS A 231 16.30 3.06 -13.90
N ILE A 232 14.98 3.29 -13.76
CA ILE A 232 14.07 2.41 -13.04
C ILE A 232 13.16 1.70 -14.05
N GLU A 233 12.61 0.54 -13.66
CA GLU A 233 11.73 -0.25 -14.52
C GLU A 233 10.35 0.39 -14.62
N LEU A 234 9.80 0.54 -15.84
CA LEU A 234 8.37 0.81 -16.04
C LEU A 234 7.62 -0.52 -15.99
N LEU A 235 6.93 -0.82 -14.90
CA LEU A 235 6.20 -2.06 -14.71
C LEU A 235 5.01 -2.20 -15.67
N GLY A 236 4.36 -1.09 -16.01
CA GLY A 236 3.27 -1.03 -16.97
C GLY A 236 2.49 0.29 -16.92
N SER A 237 1.48 0.38 -17.80
CA SER A 237 0.68 1.59 -18.00
C SER A 237 -0.81 1.26 -18.01
N ILE A 238 -1.51 1.61 -16.93
CA ILE A 238 -2.93 1.29 -16.72
C ILE A 238 -3.77 2.36 -17.45
N PRO A 239 -4.68 1.95 -18.35
CA PRO A 239 -5.56 2.89 -19.03
C PRO A 239 -6.62 3.45 -18.09
N ILE A 240 -7.21 4.59 -18.47
CA ILE A 240 -8.43 5.09 -17.86
C ILE A 240 -9.57 4.16 -18.26
N ASP A 241 -10.20 3.56 -17.27
CA ASP A 241 -11.39 2.73 -17.44
C ASP A 241 -12.48 3.20 -16.46
N PRO A 242 -13.60 3.71 -16.94
CA PRO A 242 -14.72 4.15 -16.09
C PRO A 242 -15.24 3.05 -15.15
N ASP A 243 -15.10 1.78 -15.55
CA ASP A 243 -15.56 0.67 -14.73
C ASP A 243 -14.64 0.40 -13.54
N ILE A 244 -13.38 0.86 -13.55
CA ILE A 244 -12.52 0.88 -12.36
C ILE A 244 -13.15 1.75 -11.26
N VAL A 245 -13.59 2.96 -11.62
CA VAL A 245 -14.24 3.88 -10.66
C VAL A 245 -15.51 3.28 -10.10
N LYS A 246 -16.41 2.84 -10.99
CA LYS A 246 -17.68 2.18 -10.56
C LYS A 246 -17.44 0.96 -9.69
N SER A 247 -16.43 0.18 -10.00
CA SER A 247 -16.02 -1.01 -9.24
C SER A 247 -15.57 -0.63 -7.83
N CYS A 248 -14.71 0.37 -7.73
CA CYS A 248 -14.21 0.89 -6.44
C CYS A 248 -15.37 1.43 -5.59
N ASP A 249 -16.27 2.23 -6.16
CA ASP A 249 -17.39 2.85 -5.45
C ASP A 249 -18.40 1.81 -4.95
N ASN A 250 -18.55 0.70 -5.67
CA ASN A 250 -19.46 -0.39 -5.32
C ASN A 250 -18.81 -1.49 -4.45
N GLY A 251 -17.56 -1.32 -4.00
CA GLY A 251 -16.87 -2.31 -3.19
C GLY A 251 -16.61 -3.64 -3.92
N LYS A 252 -16.47 -3.58 -5.24
CA LYS A 252 -16.22 -4.74 -6.11
C LYS A 252 -14.81 -4.63 -6.70
N PRO A 253 -13.79 -5.27 -6.13
CA PRO A 253 -12.41 -5.15 -6.60
C PRO A 253 -12.27 -5.49 -8.09
N TYR A 254 -11.74 -4.54 -8.87
CA TYR A 254 -11.84 -4.53 -10.33
C TYR A 254 -11.24 -5.78 -10.99
N VAL A 255 -10.04 -6.19 -10.66
CA VAL A 255 -9.37 -7.35 -11.28
C VAL A 255 -10.11 -8.68 -11.05
N HIS A 256 -10.94 -8.76 -10.01
CA HIS A 256 -11.75 -9.94 -9.72
C HIS A 256 -13.07 -9.95 -10.50
N PHE A 257 -13.72 -8.79 -10.60
CA PHE A 257 -15.06 -8.70 -11.22
C PHE A 257 -15.03 -8.46 -12.73
N TYR A 258 -13.87 -7.96 -13.26
CA TYR A 258 -13.69 -7.68 -14.69
C TYR A 258 -12.47 -8.41 -15.27
N PRO A 259 -12.41 -9.77 -15.21
CA PRO A 259 -11.19 -10.52 -15.54
C PRO A 259 -10.73 -10.34 -17.00
N GLU A 260 -11.67 -10.11 -17.93
CA GLU A 260 -11.38 -9.99 -19.37
C GLU A 260 -11.06 -8.56 -19.83
N SER A 261 -11.17 -7.59 -18.95
CA SER A 261 -10.91 -6.19 -19.30
C SER A 261 -9.45 -5.93 -19.67
N SER A 262 -9.22 -4.89 -20.47
CA SER A 262 -7.86 -4.46 -20.84
C SER A 262 -7.04 -4.04 -19.64
N ALA A 263 -7.65 -3.36 -18.68
CA ALA A 263 -6.98 -2.93 -17.47
C ALA A 263 -6.62 -4.12 -16.55
N THR A 264 -7.47 -5.15 -16.46
CA THR A 264 -7.12 -6.37 -15.70
C THR A 264 -5.95 -7.12 -16.34
N LYS A 265 -5.91 -7.21 -17.67
CA LYS A 265 -4.76 -7.78 -18.40
C LYS A 265 -3.48 -7.00 -18.13
N GLU A 266 -3.57 -5.67 -18.06
CA GLU A 266 -2.44 -4.82 -17.71
C GLU A 266 -2.00 -5.03 -16.24
N PHE A 267 -2.93 -5.14 -15.28
CA PHE A 267 -2.59 -5.52 -13.91
C PHE A 267 -1.90 -6.88 -13.82
N ALA A 268 -2.33 -7.86 -14.61
CA ALA A 268 -1.67 -9.17 -14.68
C ALA A 268 -0.24 -9.07 -15.21
N HIS A 269 -0.02 -8.25 -16.26
CA HIS A 269 1.31 -7.96 -16.81
C HIS A 269 2.20 -7.23 -15.78
N ILE A 270 1.69 -6.17 -15.16
CA ILE A 270 2.37 -5.44 -14.09
C ILE A 270 2.78 -6.38 -12.96
N THR A 271 1.88 -7.26 -12.54
CA THR A 271 2.16 -8.23 -11.47
C THR A 271 3.27 -9.20 -11.87
N THR A 272 3.32 -9.63 -13.12
CA THR A 272 4.39 -10.50 -13.61
C THR A 272 5.74 -9.79 -13.58
N ARG A 273 5.82 -8.55 -14.10
CA ARG A 273 7.05 -7.75 -14.07
C ARG A 273 7.48 -7.40 -12.66
N PHE A 274 6.52 -7.09 -11.77
CA PHE A 274 6.79 -6.89 -10.36
C PHE A 274 7.49 -8.10 -9.73
N LEU A 275 6.97 -9.31 -9.97
CA LEU A 275 7.56 -10.55 -9.46
C LEU A 275 8.96 -10.80 -10.02
N GLU A 276 9.19 -10.48 -11.29
CA GLU A 276 10.52 -10.59 -11.93
C GLU A 276 11.53 -9.62 -11.29
N GLN A 277 11.12 -8.38 -11.02
CA GLN A 277 12.00 -7.38 -10.40
C GLN A 277 12.33 -7.75 -8.94
N ILE A 278 11.38 -8.28 -8.18
CA ILE A 278 11.65 -8.80 -6.83
C ILE A 278 12.71 -9.90 -6.87
N LYS A 279 12.60 -10.86 -7.79
CA LYS A 279 13.61 -11.94 -7.94
C LYS A 279 14.99 -11.39 -8.31
N ARG A 280 15.06 -10.38 -9.19
CA ARG A 280 16.33 -9.75 -9.59
C ARG A 280 17.02 -9.01 -8.45
N SER A 281 16.25 -8.44 -7.51
CA SER A 281 16.81 -7.72 -6.35
C SER A 281 17.38 -8.67 -5.28
N GLU A 282 17.19 -9.98 -5.42
CA GLU A 282 17.73 -11.02 -4.53
C GLU A 282 19.06 -11.61 -5.02
N LEU A 283 19.42 -11.36 -6.27
CA LEU A 283 20.67 -11.79 -6.90
C LEU A 283 21.77 -10.74 -6.77
#